data_e967ec579b271b8c18346f06cbd3360f
#
_entry.id   e967ec579b271b8c18346f06cbd3360f
#
_cell.length_a   1.000
_cell.length_b   1.000
_cell.length_c   1.000
_cell.angle_alpha   90.00
_cell.angle_beta   90.00
_cell.angle_gamma   90.00
#
_symmetry.space_group_name_H-M   'P 1'
#
loop_
_entity.id
_entity.type
_entity.pdbx_description
1 polymer ?
#
loop_
_entity_poly.entity_id
_entity_poly.type
_entity_poly.pdbx_seq_one_letter_code
_entity_poly.pdbx_strand_id
1 'polypeptide(L)'
;MGNSDNRKRGVNSRKNEKNKEALIAVLTVCLIGVLVTVVIIAAVDLYRKHTYTAEIDPSEYKIIKIEKSTTTSYSAATETVDTDSIYVVTVEYQVDGVTYTDTLDMLTGTEFAKTLYGRYLTDSNPEEVLGKLYYSPKKPSHIGRYGEDSIFVK
;
A
#
# COMPACT_ATOMS: atom_id res chain seq x y z
N MET A 1 48.83 -14.78 -45.41
CA MET A 1 48.49 -14.09 -44.14
C MET A 1 47.07 -13.56 -44.24
N GLY A 2 46.03 -14.29 -43.86
CA GLY A 2 44.64 -13.83 -44.10
C GLY A 2 43.54 -14.55 -43.32
N ASN A 3 43.88 -15.48 -42.39
CA ASN A 3 42.84 -16.39 -41.81
C ASN A 3 42.52 -16.22 -40.33
N SER A 4 43.16 -15.26 -39.64
CA SER A 4 42.91 -15.04 -38.18
C SER A 4 41.83 -13.99 -37.86
N ASP A 5 41.62 -13.03 -38.77
CA ASP A 5 40.65 -11.96 -38.55
C ASP A 5 39.16 -12.37 -38.71
N ASN A 6 38.88 -13.32 -39.60
CA ASN A 6 37.51 -13.81 -39.78
C ASN A 6 37.00 -14.63 -38.62
N ARG A 7 37.87 -15.36 -37.89
CA ARG A 7 37.47 -16.12 -36.68
C ARG A 7 37.09 -15.20 -35.50
N LYS A 8 37.80 -14.09 -35.32
CA LYS A 8 37.52 -13.14 -34.25
C LYS A 8 36.18 -12.38 -34.45
N ARG A 9 35.84 -12.06 -35.71
CA ARG A 9 34.55 -11.43 -36.03
C ARG A 9 33.36 -12.34 -35.76
N GLY A 10 33.45 -13.61 -36.10
CA GLY A 10 32.38 -14.61 -35.85
C GLY A 10 32.11 -14.87 -34.35
N VAL A 11 33.16 -14.86 -33.53
CA VAL A 11 33.05 -15.10 -32.09
C VAL A 11 32.40 -13.89 -31.39
N ASN A 12 32.75 -12.66 -31.77
CA ASN A 12 32.15 -11.45 -31.21
C ASN A 12 30.67 -11.29 -31.62
N SER A 13 30.29 -11.68 -32.84
CA SER A 13 28.90 -11.65 -33.28
C SER A 13 28.01 -12.59 -32.46
N ARG A 14 28.44 -13.83 -32.25
CA ARG A 14 27.72 -14.82 -31.45
C ARG A 14 27.61 -14.43 -29.96
N LYS A 15 28.61 -13.77 -29.39
CA LYS A 15 28.57 -13.28 -28.03
C LYS A 15 27.57 -12.13 -27.88
N ASN A 16 27.48 -11.25 -28.88
CA ASN A 16 26.52 -10.15 -28.89
C ASN A 16 25.06 -10.66 -29.03
N GLU A 17 24.81 -11.71 -29.82
CA GLU A 17 23.48 -12.32 -29.94
C GLU A 17 23.03 -12.94 -28.63
N LYS A 18 23.88 -13.76 -27.99
CA LYS A 18 23.56 -14.34 -26.69
C LYS A 18 23.28 -13.30 -25.60
N ASN A 19 24.01 -12.19 -25.61
CA ASN A 19 23.76 -11.10 -24.65
C ASN A 19 22.42 -10.39 -24.92
N LYS A 20 22.02 -10.24 -26.19
CA LYS A 20 20.70 -9.70 -26.55
C LYS A 20 19.57 -10.63 -26.14
N GLU A 21 19.70 -11.93 -26.39
CA GLU A 21 18.71 -12.92 -25.98
C GLU A 21 18.55 -12.96 -24.45
N ALA A 22 19.66 -12.93 -23.72
CA ALA A 22 19.63 -12.88 -22.26
C ALA A 22 18.97 -11.60 -21.75
N LEU A 23 19.25 -10.44 -22.36
CA LEU A 23 18.62 -9.17 -22.01
C LEU A 23 17.11 -9.21 -22.25
N ILE A 24 16.69 -9.72 -23.42
CA ILE A 24 15.27 -9.86 -23.76
C ILE A 24 14.57 -10.80 -22.75
N ALA A 25 15.18 -11.92 -22.39
CA ALA A 25 14.63 -12.83 -21.42
C ALA A 25 14.44 -12.16 -20.04
N VAL A 26 15.43 -11.41 -19.56
CA VAL A 26 15.34 -10.66 -18.29
C VAL A 26 14.23 -9.63 -18.35
N LEU A 27 14.18 -8.82 -19.43
CA LEU A 27 13.12 -7.81 -19.59
C LEU A 27 11.72 -8.45 -19.64
N THR A 28 11.59 -9.59 -20.30
CA THR A 28 10.31 -10.31 -20.37
C THR A 28 9.88 -10.80 -18.98
N VAL A 29 10.78 -11.36 -18.19
CA VAL A 29 10.48 -11.80 -16.82
C VAL A 29 10.09 -10.62 -15.94
N CYS A 30 10.80 -9.50 -16.04
CA CYS A 30 10.46 -8.27 -15.30
C CYS A 30 9.06 -7.75 -15.69
N LEU A 31 8.74 -7.74 -16.99
CA LEU A 31 7.45 -7.28 -17.47
C LEU A 31 6.31 -8.18 -16.96
N ILE A 32 6.49 -9.49 -17.00
CA ILE A 32 5.51 -10.44 -16.46
C ILE A 32 5.34 -10.22 -14.95
N GLY A 33 6.43 -10.02 -14.21
CA GLY A 33 6.38 -9.72 -12.78
C GLY A 33 5.54 -8.48 -12.47
N VAL A 34 5.77 -7.40 -13.21
CA VAL A 34 4.99 -6.15 -13.06
C VAL A 34 3.51 -6.39 -13.38
N LEU A 35 3.19 -7.07 -14.48
CA LEU A 35 1.81 -7.37 -14.85
C LEU A 35 1.09 -8.19 -13.79
N VAL A 36 1.73 -9.22 -13.25
CA VAL A 36 1.16 -10.06 -12.19
C VAL A 36 0.88 -9.21 -10.95
N THR A 37 1.81 -8.34 -10.56
CA THR A 37 1.63 -7.45 -9.41
C THR A 37 0.43 -6.52 -9.60
N VAL A 38 0.29 -5.90 -10.77
CA VAL A 38 -0.84 -5.01 -11.09
C VAL A 38 -2.17 -5.77 -11.03
N VAL A 39 -2.22 -7.00 -11.58
CA VAL A 39 -3.43 -7.83 -11.54
C VAL A 39 -3.81 -8.19 -10.09
N ILE A 40 -2.83 -8.54 -9.26
CA ILE A 40 -3.09 -8.85 -7.84
C ILE A 40 -3.64 -7.64 -7.11
N ILE A 41 -3.03 -6.46 -7.30
CA ILE A 41 -3.50 -5.21 -6.67
C ILE A 41 -4.95 -4.90 -7.09
N ALA A 42 -5.24 -4.97 -8.38
CA ALA A 42 -6.59 -4.73 -8.91
C ALA A 42 -7.62 -5.75 -8.37
N ALA A 43 -7.25 -7.02 -8.28
CA ALA A 43 -8.12 -8.06 -7.74
C ALA A 43 -8.40 -7.85 -6.24
N VAL A 44 -7.41 -7.45 -5.46
CA VAL A 44 -7.56 -7.14 -4.04
C VAL A 44 -8.45 -5.92 -3.84
N ASP A 45 -8.27 -4.86 -4.62
CA ASP A 45 -9.11 -3.67 -4.55
C ASP A 45 -10.57 -3.99 -4.91
N LEU A 46 -10.80 -4.74 -5.99
CA LEU A 46 -12.12 -5.17 -6.40
C LEU A 46 -12.80 -6.04 -5.33
N TYR A 47 -12.05 -6.98 -4.74
CA TYR A 47 -12.55 -7.82 -3.65
C TYR A 47 -12.96 -6.98 -2.44
N ARG A 48 -12.16 -5.99 -2.05
CA ARG A 48 -12.44 -5.10 -0.93
C ARG A 48 -13.69 -4.26 -1.18
N LYS A 49 -13.81 -3.64 -2.36
CA LYS A 49 -15.01 -2.89 -2.79
C LYS A 49 -16.27 -3.72 -2.76
N HIS A 50 -16.19 -5.00 -3.13
CA HIS A 50 -17.32 -5.93 -3.06
C HIS A 50 -17.65 -6.41 -1.65
N THR A 51 -16.68 -6.43 -0.77
CA THR A 51 -16.81 -6.95 0.59
C THR A 51 -17.27 -5.87 1.56
N TYR A 52 -16.71 -4.67 1.46
CA TYR A 52 -17.00 -3.54 2.33
C TYR A 52 -17.98 -2.60 1.61
N THR A 53 -19.26 -2.88 1.74
CA THR A 53 -20.32 -2.21 0.97
C THR A 53 -21.22 -1.32 1.80
N ALA A 54 -21.24 -1.49 3.12
CA ALA A 54 -22.03 -0.64 4.02
C ALA A 54 -21.17 0.50 4.56
N GLU A 55 -21.72 1.69 4.58
CA GLU A 55 -21.05 2.92 5.01
C GLU A 55 -21.37 3.24 6.48
N ILE A 56 -20.42 3.87 7.17
CA ILE A 56 -20.56 4.45 8.49
C ILE A 56 -20.15 5.92 8.38
N ASP A 57 -21.08 6.81 8.66
CA ASP A 57 -20.80 8.24 8.64
C ASP A 57 -19.94 8.69 9.85
N PRO A 58 -19.21 9.82 9.77
CA PRO A 58 -18.40 10.33 10.87
C PRO A 58 -19.15 10.53 12.18
N SER A 59 -20.47 10.74 12.13
CA SER A 59 -21.32 10.88 13.33
C SER A 59 -21.71 9.55 14.00
N GLU A 60 -21.46 8.41 13.33
CA GLU A 60 -21.86 7.07 13.76
C GLU A 60 -20.72 6.25 14.37
N TYR A 61 -19.52 6.80 14.39
CA TYR A 61 -18.37 6.18 15.04
C TYR A 61 -17.59 7.20 15.88
N LYS A 62 -16.71 6.69 16.71
CA LYS A 62 -15.83 7.49 17.56
C LYS A 62 -14.41 6.95 17.49
N ILE A 63 -13.43 7.83 17.33
CA ILE A 63 -12.03 7.49 17.48
C ILE A 63 -11.71 7.44 18.97
N ILE A 64 -11.40 6.23 19.46
CA ILE A 64 -11.03 6.02 20.88
C ILE A 64 -9.54 6.19 21.12
N LYS A 65 -8.70 5.92 20.10
CA LYS A 65 -7.26 6.00 20.24
C LYS A 65 -6.57 6.19 18.90
N ILE A 66 -5.53 7.01 18.87
CA ILE A 66 -4.56 7.05 17.77
C ILE A 66 -3.16 6.82 18.37
N GLU A 67 -2.50 5.75 17.97
CA GLU A 67 -1.14 5.44 18.37
C GLU A 67 -0.19 5.79 17.22
N LYS A 68 0.85 6.55 17.55
CA LYS A 68 1.95 6.82 16.65
C LYS A 68 3.11 5.90 17.01
N SER A 69 3.49 5.01 16.10
CA SER A 69 4.71 4.20 16.19
C SER A 69 5.75 4.74 15.22
N THR A 70 7.00 4.68 15.59
CA THR A 70 8.10 5.13 14.76
C THR A 70 9.00 3.94 14.43
N THR A 71 9.17 3.68 13.14
CA THR A 71 10.07 2.63 12.64
C THR A 71 11.29 3.29 12.00
N THR A 72 12.46 2.85 12.42
CA THR A 72 13.73 3.32 11.86
C THR A 72 14.32 2.23 10.98
N SER A 73 14.56 2.53 9.71
CA SER A 73 15.22 1.64 8.76
C SER A 73 16.57 2.22 8.36
N TYR A 74 17.58 1.35 8.29
CA TYR A 74 18.91 1.71 7.81
C TYR A 74 19.08 1.16 6.39
N SER A 75 19.40 2.03 5.44
CA SER A 75 19.77 1.63 4.08
C SER A 75 21.29 1.60 3.95
N ALA A 76 21.84 0.39 3.88
CA ALA A 76 23.28 0.20 3.67
C ALA A 76 23.76 0.67 2.28
N ALA A 77 22.86 0.80 1.31
CA ALA A 77 23.21 1.25 -0.04
C ALA A 77 23.40 2.77 -0.14
N THR A 78 22.71 3.53 0.71
CA THR A 78 22.75 5.01 0.73
C THR A 78 23.35 5.57 2.01
N GLU A 79 23.72 4.71 2.97
CA GLU A 79 24.18 5.07 4.31
C GLU A 79 23.22 6.05 5.03
N THR A 80 21.94 5.98 4.70
CA THR A 80 20.89 6.84 5.29
C THR A 80 20.07 6.07 6.31
N VAL A 81 19.63 6.79 7.35
CA VAL A 81 18.66 6.33 8.34
C VAL A 81 17.34 6.99 8.01
N ASP A 82 16.37 6.19 7.56
CA ASP A 82 15.02 6.66 7.32
C ASP A 82 14.14 6.34 8.53
N THR A 83 13.38 7.34 8.96
CA THR A 83 12.48 7.23 10.10
C THR A 83 11.06 7.47 9.64
N ASP A 84 10.27 6.40 9.64
CA ASP A 84 8.87 6.43 9.26
C ASP A 84 7.95 6.38 10.48
N SER A 85 6.85 7.12 10.42
CA SER A 85 5.81 7.08 11.46
C SER A 85 4.59 6.32 10.95
N ILE A 86 4.19 5.28 11.65
CA ILE A 86 2.95 4.53 11.41
C ILE A 86 1.91 5.03 12.40
N TYR A 87 0.69 5.30 11.93
CA TYR A 87 -0.44 5.71 12.77
C TYR A 87 -1.48 4.60 12.76
N VAL A 88 -1.81 4.09 13.94
CA VAL A 88 -2.85 3.09 14.14
C VAL A 88 -4.03 3.77 14.81
N VAL A 89 -5.17 3.78 14.13
CA VAL A 89 -6.40 4.43 14.59
C VAL A 89 -7.37 3.35 15.09
N THR A 90 -7.75 3.42 16.35
CA THR A 90 -8.77 2.53 16.94
C THR A 90 -10.11 3.25 16.93
N VAL A 91 -11.10 2.62 16.35
CA VAL A 91 -12.45 3.18 16.14
C VAL A 91 -13.48 2.29 16.83
N GLU A 92 -14.42 2.91 17.53
CA GLU A 92 -15.63 2.30 18.06
C GLU A 92 -16.83 2.75 17.22
N TYR A 93 -17.68 1.82 16.81
CA TYR A 93 -18.87 2.08 15.98
C TYR A 93 -19.99 1.08 16.31
N GLN A 94 -21.21 1.38 15.86
CA GLN A 94 -22.36 0.52 16.08
C GLN A 94 -22.95 0.02 14.76
N VAL A 95 -23.29 -1.25 14.72
CA VAL A 95 -24.05 -1.85 13.61
C VAL A 95 -25.18 -2.68 14.21
N ASP A 96 -26.41 -2.38 13.82
CA ASP A 96 -27.63 -3.09 14.31
C ASP A 96 -27.72 -3.11 15.84
N GLY A 97 -27.29 -2.05 16.52
CA GLY A 97 -27.30 -1.93 17.97
C GLY A 97 -26.17 -2.69 18.70
N VAL A 98 -25.26 -3.32 17.96
CA VAL A 98 -24.08 -3.97 18.52
C VAL A 98 -22.86 -3.05 18.36
N THR A 99 -22.14 -2.84 19.46
CA THR A 99 -20.91 -2.04 19.44
C THR A 99 -19.72 -2.90 19.04
N TYR A 100 -18.95 -2.41 18.08
CA TYR A 100 -17.72 -3.02 17.58
C TYR A 100 -16.53 -2.08 17.79
N THR A 101 -15.36 -2.67 17.87
CA THR A 101 -14.08 -1.93 17.90
C THR A 101 -13.14 -2.60 16.90
N ASP A 102 -12.54 -1.79 16.02
CA ASP A 102 -11.52 -2.27 15.06
C ASP A 102 -10.43 -1.20 14.86
N THR A 103 -9.35 -1.59 14.21
CA THR A 103 -8.19 -0.74 13.96
C THR A 103 -7.98 -0.50 12.47
N LEU A 104 -7.55 0.71 12.13
CA LEU A 104 -7.10 1.10 10.80
C LEU A 104 -5.61 1.42 10.85
N ASP A 105 -4.82 0.75 10.01
CA ASP A 105 -3.41 1.07 9.83
C ASP A 105 -3.30 2.19 8.78
N MET A 106 -2.84 3.36 9.19
CA MET A 106 -2.57 4.48 8.30
C MET A 106 -1.17 4.35 7.71
N LEU A 107 -1.07 4.60 6.41
CA LEU A 107 0.22 4.63 5.74
C LEU A 107 1.17 5.66 6.37
N THR A 108 2.42 5.29 6.46
CA THR A 108 3.51 6.06 7.04
C THR A 108 3.64 7.44 6.41
N GLY A 109 3.72 8.46 7.26
CA GLY A 109 4.18 9.79 6.88
C GLY A 109 3.27 10.62 5.98
N THR A 110 2.06 10.16 5.67
CA THR A 110 1.12 10.94 4.84
C THR A 110 0.67 12.20 5.59
N GLU A 111 0.49 13.31 4.86
CA GLU A 111 -0.04 14.57 5.43
C GLU A 111 -1.42 14.34 6.04
N PHE A 112 -2.21 13.44 5.46
CA PHE A 112 -3.49 13.02 6.01
C PHE A 112 -3.35 12.43 7.41
N ALA A 113 -2.47 11.45 7.61
CA ALA A 113 -2.27 10.80 8.91
C ALA A 113 -1.74 11.79 9.97
N LYS A 114 -0.86 12.71 9.59
CA LYS A 114 -0.37 13.78 10.46
C LYS A 114 -1.49 14.74 10.86
N THR A 115 -2.33 15.15 9.91
CA THR A 115 -3.46 16.03 10.15
C THR A 115 -4.48 15.38 11.08
N LEU A 116 -4.83 14.11 10.84
CA LEU A 116 -5.73 13.36 11.70
C LEU A 116 -5.19 13.25 13.13
N TYR A 117 -3.91 12.92 13.28
CA TYR A 117 -3.27 12.83 14.59
C TYR A 117 -3.22 14.19 15.30
N GLY A 118 -2.91 15.27 14.58
CA GLY A 118 -2.92 16.62 15.10
C GLY A 118 -4.31 17.03 15.61
N ARG A 119 -5.36 16.71 14.87
CA ARG A 119 -6.76 16.95 15.28
C ARG A 119 -7.12 16.14 16.51
N TYR A 120 -6.74 14.89 16.58
CA TYR A 120 -6.96 14.03 17.74
C TYR A 120 -6.31 14.61 19.02
N LEU A 121 -5.12 15.18 18.93
CA LEU A 121 -4.43 15.82 20.07
C LEU A 121 -5.06 17.15 20.51
N THR A 122 -5.81 17.81 19.63
CA THR A 122 -6.43 19.12 19.91
C THR A 122 -7.92 19.04 20.21
N ASP A 123 -8.48 17.86 20.39
CA ASP A 123 -9.92 17.61 20.60
C ASP A 123 -10.82 18.23 19.51
N SER A 124 -10.34 18.29 18.28
CA SER A 124 -11.05 18.90 17.14
C SER A 124 -11.57 17.78 16.24
N ASN A 125 -12.79 17.33 16.40
CA ASN A 125 -13.53 16.38 15.54
C ASN A 125 -12.65 15.55 14.57
N PRO A 126 -11.81 14.65 15.08
CA PRO A 126 -10.93 13.86 14.21
C PRO A 126 -11.72 12.93 13.29
N GLU A 127 -12.95 12.57 13.66
CA GLU A 127 -13.85 11.75 12.86
C GLU A 127 -14.15 12.39 11.50
N GLU A 128 -14.36 13.70 11.45
CA GLU A 128 -14.59 14.43 10.20
C GLU A 128 -13.39 14.33 9.25
N VAL A 129 -12.18 14.35 9.80
CA VAL A 129 -10.96 14.20 9.02
C VAL A 129 -10.81 12.76 8.51
N LEU A 130 -11.14 11.78 9.35
CA LEU A 130 -11.10 10.37 8.95
C LEU A 130 -12.12 10.06 7.84
N GLY A 131 -13.28 10.73 7.88
CA GLY A 131 -14.33 10.62 6.88
C GLY A 131 -15.13 9.33 6.99
N LYS A 132 -15.78 8.90 5.91
CA LYS A 132 -16.61 7.69 5.88
C LYS A 132 -15.77 6.42 6.06
N LEU A 133 -16.27 5.51 6.86
CA LEU A 133 -15.76 4.16 7.01
C LEU A 133 -16.70 3.17 6.30
N TYR A 134 -16.17 2.00 5.99
CA TYR A 134 -16.92 0.96 5.31
C TYR A 134 -16.74 -0.36 6.06
N TYR A 135 -17.84 -1.12 6.18
CA TYR A 135 -17.79 -2.44 6.80
C TYR A 135 -18.42 -3.51 5.90
N SER A 136 -18.10 -4.75 6.19
CA SER A 136 -18.73 -5.89 5.53
C SER A 136 -20.01 -6.27 6.25
N PRO A 137 -21.20 -6.22 5.61
CA PRO A 137 -22.43 -6.68 6.24
C PRO A 137 -22.39 -8.14 6.73
N LYS A 138 -21.54 -8.97 6.10
CA LYS A 138 -21.33 -10.36 6.51
C LYS A 138 -20.40 -10.51 7.71
N LYS A 139 -19.59 -9.50 7.99
CA LYS A 139 -18.60 -9.50 9.08
C LYS A 139 -18.45 -8.07 9.63
N PRO A 140 -19.45 -7.59 10.39
CA PRO A 140 -19.49 -6.19 10.83
C PRO A 140 -18.33 -5.76 11.74
N SER A 141 -17.60 -6.72 12.31
CA SER A 141 -16.44 -6.46 13.18
C SER A 141 -15.19 -5.95 12.47
N HIS A 142 -15.23 -5.78 11.14
CA HIS A 142 -14.10 -5.28 10.36
C HIS A 142 -14.51 -4.09 9.53
N ILE A 143 -13.74 -3.02 9.66
CA ILE A 143 -13.91 -1.77 8.92
C ILE A 143 -12.75 -1.51 7.97
N GLY A 144 -12.97 -0.61 7.03
CA GLY A 144 -11.96 -0.09 6.13
C GLY A 144 -12.31 1.31 5.68
N ARG A 145 -11.37 2.01 5.08
CA ARG A 145 -11.52 3.34 4.52
C ARG A 145 -11.07 3.37 3.06
N TYR A 146 -11.81 4.08 2.21
CA TYR A 146 -11.33 4.44 0.88
C TYR A 146 -10.65 5.81 0.93
N GLY A 147 -9.38 5.88 0.53
CA GLY A 147 -8.66 7.14 0.36
C GLY A 147 -9.06 7.87 -0.90
N GLU A 148 -8.77 9.17 -0.99
CA GLU A 148 -8.97 9.97 -2.20
C GLU A 148 -8.17 9.41 -3.39
N ASP A 149 -7.04 8.75 -3.14
CA ASP A 149 -6.19 8.11 -4.13
C ASP A 149 -6.58 6.66 -4.45
N SER A 150 -7.81 6.26 -4.25
CA SER A 150 -8.32 4.91 -4.51
C SER A 150 -7.66 3.80 -3.68
N ILE A 151 -6.89 4.13 -2.66
CA ILE A 151 -6.26 3.14 -1.78
C ILE A 151 -7.19 2.84 -0.62
N PHE A 152 -7.64 1.59 -0.55
CA PHE A 152 -8.36 1.09 0.61
C PHE A 152 -7.38 0.91 1.77
N VAL A 153 -7.63 1.61 2.87
CA VAL A 153 -6.82 1.56 4.08
C VAL A 153 -7.52 0.69 5.12
N LYS A 154 -6.85 -0.36 5.53
CA LYS A 154 -7.22 -1.16 6.66
C LYS A 154 -6.00 -1.41 7.52
#